data_333dd385698c92f99792b6e930f27224
#
_entry.id   333dd385698c92f99792b6e930f27224
#
_cell.length_a   1.000
_cell.length_b   1.000
_cell.length_c   1.000
_cell.angle_alpha   90.00
_cell.angle_beta   90.00
_cell.angle_gamma   90.00
#
_symmetry.space_group_name_H-M   'P 1'
#
loop_
_entity.id
_entity.type
_entity.pdbx_description
1 polymer ?
#
loop_
_entity_poly.entity_id
_entity_poly.type
_entity_poly.pdbx_seq_one_letter_code
_entity_poly.pdbx_strand_id
1 'polypeptide(L)'
;RTIPDPLLLDFSMALEYPGYLGRPNETASNTGDLTVPAGTRVTWSVSARSADALDMAFDDTTFTLQPTASDAGRGSFRSSRRFLQSRTYRMSPRNGERTARDPLQYRVEVVPDLYPTINVETKTDSTALKRLFYRGELGDDHGFKRLLFHYRFVAGGDSVPADQRSGVKELPIDARNTRQEFFHSWDLYGFTISPGDKVEHWFEVWDNDGVNGSKSARSAPQVFAAPTLNELSKQEEQQSEAIKSSLKENIKEAQDLQKELDKLRRELLEKKEVNFQDKQKLENVMQRQQQLQQEIEKSTEQLRESQQQQQEFRPNDERLLEKQKQVQELFENVLSEEMKELYRQVQELMEKLDKDKLQEQLQEMKMDQEDIEKELDRALETFKRMEVEQKAEDIAKQLEDLADKQEKLSEETKEGKTDQEELKKEQEKLNKEMEELRKQMDELEKKNSELEEPMDIPKTDEKEQGIQDEQKKSSEELEKKQNQKAGDSQKKAAEEMDQLAFEMKSAMESSAEEQQEEDMDALRQLLENIVQLSFDQEGVMEDLSATTTKDPRFIEHGRTQRKLRDDAKVIEDSLFALSKRVP
;
A
#
# COMPACT_ATOMS: atom_id res chain seq x y z
N ARG A 1 -13.87 -19.73 93.23
CA ARG A 1 -12.90 -19.93 92.15
C ARG A 1 -12.88 -18.69 91.30
N THR A 2 -11.70 -18.04 91.24
CA THR A 2 -11.49 -16.89 90.34
C THR A 2 -11.34 -17.48 88.94
N ILE A 3 -12.20 -17.03 88.01
CA ILE A 3 -12.09 -17.36 86.61
C ILE A 3 -10.93 -16.50 86.03
N PRO A 4 -9.86 -17.12 85.51
CA PRO A 4 -8.71 -16.42 84.97
C PRO A 4 -9.10 -15.62 83.72
N ASP A 5 -8.54 -14.44 83.56
CA ASP A 5 -8.77 -13.64 82.35
C ASP A 5 -8.17 -14.36 81.13
N PRO A 6 -8.89 -14.39 79.98
CA PRO A 6 -8.42 -15.04 78.77
C PRO A 6 -7.29 -14.21 78.15
N LEU A 7 -6.20 -14.88 77.68
CA LEU A 7 -5.03 -14.24 77.10
C LEU A 7 -4.65 -14.86 75.76
N LEU A 8 -4.48 -14.08 74.74
CA LEU A 8 -3.92 -14.51 73.46
C LEU A 8 -2.41 -14.71 73.63
N LEU A 9 -1.88 -15.89 73.28
CA LEU A 9 -0.48 -16.24 73.43
C LEU A 9 0.33 -15.98 72.18
N ASP A 10 -0.10 -16.56 71.07
CA ASP A 10 0.50 -16.42 69.75
C ASP A 10 -0.53 -16.66 68.66
N PHE A 11 -0.21 -16.21 67.47
CA PHE A 11 -0.98 -16.56 66.28
C PHE A 11 -0.07 -16.53 65.03
N SER A 12 -0.47 -17.32 64.06
CA SER A 12 0.14 -17.34 62.73
C SER A 12 -0.96 -17.29 61.66
N MET A 13 -0.60 -16.78 60.49
CA MET A 13 -1.47 -16.65 59.36
C MET A 13 -0.86 -17.36 58.15
N ALA A 14 -1.49 -18.39 57.68
CA ALA A 14 -1.13 -19.04 56.43
C ALA A 14 -1.82 -18.28 55.27
N LEU A 15 -1.03 -17.82 54.29
CA LEU A 15 -1.46 -17.08 53.15
C LEU A 15 -1.45 -17.99 51.91
N GLU A 16 -2.64 -18.24 51.37
CA GLU A 16 -2.81 -18.98 50.13
C GLU A 16 -3.16 -17.98 49.02
N TYR A 17 -2.20 -17.76 48.13
CA TYR A 17 -2.38 -16.83 47.03
C TYR A 17 -3.18 -17.47 45.89
N PRO A 18 -3.93 -16.65 45.11
CA PRO A 18 -4.57 -17.11 43.87
C PRO A 18 -3.55 -17.72 42.91
N GLY A 19 -3.91 -18.82 42.26
CA GLY A 19 -2.98 -19.63 41.45
C GLY A 19 -2.41 -18.86 40.25
N TYR A 20 -3.13 -17.84 39.71
CA TYR A 20 -2.67 -17.05 38.58
C TYR A 20 -1.45 -16.16 38.91
N LEU A 21 -1.23 -15.83 40.19
CA LEU A 21 -0.07 -15.06 40.65
C LEU A 21 1.24 -15.84 40.59
N GLY A 22 1.19 -17.16 40.53
CA GLY A 22 2.38 -18.03 40.55
C GLY A 22 3.24 -17.91 41.80
N ARG A 23 2.74 -17.30 42.89
CA ARG A 23 3.46 -17.10 44.15
C ARG A 23 3.32 -18.33 45.06
N PRO A 24 4.39 -18.76 45.71
CA PRO A 24 4.29 -19.80 46.73
C PRO A 24 3.51 -19.29 47.93
N ASN A 25 2.80 -20.20 48.62
CA ASN A 25 2.11 -19.90 49.86
C ASN A 25 3.11 -19.52 50.97
N GLU A 26 2.72 -18.59 51.83
CA GLU A 26 3.57 -18.04 52.90
C GLU A 26 2.88 -18.17 54.24
N THR A 27 3.68 -18.12 55.31
CA THR A 27 3.17 -18.07 56.69
C THR A 27 3.75 -16.86 57.39
N ALA A 28 2.89 -15.95 57.84
CA ALA A 28 3.24 -14.82 58.66
C ALA A 28 2.99 -15.15 60.15
N SER A 29 3.97 -14.89 61.00
CA SER A 29 3.87 -15.13 62.44
C SER A 29 4.19 -13.86 63.22
N ASN A 30 3.46 -13.63 64.32
CA ASN A 30 3.64 -12.47 65.20
C ASN A 30 3.48 -11.08 64.54
N THR A 31 2.82 -11.03 63.42
CA THR A 31 2.35 -9.78 62.76
C THR A 31 0.87 -9.92 62.46
N GLY A 32 0.09 -8.89 62.70
CA GLY A 32 -1.37 -8.93 62.45
C GLY A 32 -1.77 -8.13 61.21
N ASP A 33 -0.99 -7.12 60.86
CA ASP A 33 -1.23 -6.35 59.67
C ASP A 33 -0.63 -7.07 58.45
N LEU A 34 -1.40 -7.14 57.37
CA LEU A 34 -1.04 -7.81 56.12
C LEU A 34 -1.34 -6.92 54.94
N THR A 35 -0.46 -6.96 53.94
CA THR A 35 -0.73 -6.47 52.59
C THR A 35 -0.73 -7.67 51.66
N VAL A 36 -1.86 -7.96 51.03
CA VAL A 36 -2.06 -9.15 50.19
C VAL A 36 -2.74 -8.83 48.88
N PRO A 37 -2.46 -9.54 47.80
CA PRO A 37 -3.22 -9.42 46.54
C PRO A 37 -4.69 -9.83 46.73
N ALA A 38 -5.58 -9.26 45.94
CA ALA A 38 -6.99 -9.62 45.90
C ALA A 38 -7.16 -11.13 45.68
N GLY A 39 -8.10 -11.74 46.42
CA GLY A 39 -8.38 -13.16 46.32
C GLY A 39 -7.53 -14.07 47.24
N THR A 40 -6.56 -13.51 47.95
CA THR A 40 -5.76 -14.28 48.94
C THR A 40 -6.65 -14.83 50.03
N ARG A 41 -6.47 -16.10 50.34
CA ARG A 41 -7.08 -16.76 51.47
C ARG A 41 -6.11 -16.72 52.67
N VAL A 42 -6.56 -16.11 53.78
CA VAL A 42 -5.82 -16.06 55.03
C VAL A 42 -6.45 -17.06 55.98
N THR A 43 -5.63 -17.93 56.54
CA THR A 43 -6.02 -18.92 57.57
C THR A 43 -5.27 -18.60 58.86
N TRP A 44 -5.97 -18.13 59.86
CA TRP A 44 -5.44 -17.86 61.20
C TRP A 44 -5.39 -19.16 61.97
N SER A 45 -4.26 -19.38 62.65
CA SER A 45 -4.06 -20.39 63.71
C SER A 45 -3.69 -19.64 64.98
N VAL A 46 -4.57 -19.62 65.96
CA VAL A 46 -4.47 -18.77 67.15
C VAL A 46 -4.40 -19.68 68.38
N SER A 47 -3.46 -19.39 69.28
CA SER A 47 -3.34 -20.06 70.61
C SER A 47 -3.70 -19.07 71.71
N ALA A 48 -4.62 -19.45 72.57
CA ALA A 48 -5.01 -18.64 73.72
C ALA A 48 -5.02 -19.45 74.98
N ARG A 49 -4.68 -18.83 76.11
CA ARG A 49 -4.70 -19.41 77.41
C ARG A 49 -6.00 -19.01 78.16
N SER A 50 -6.60 -19.97 78.91
CA SER A 50 -7.82 -19.74 79.65
C SER A 50 -8.98 -19.20 78.81
N ALA A 51 -9.09 -19.62 77.54
CA ALA A 51 -10.15 -19.24 76.62
C ALA A 51 -10.93 -20.47 76.18
N ASP A 52 -12.27 -20.38 76.28
CA ASP A 52 -13.24 -21.36 75.79
C ASP A 52 -13.81 -21.02 74.42
N ALA A 53 -13.65 -19.77 74.03
CA ALA A 53 -14.00 -19.28 72.69
C ALA A 53 -13.09 -18.15 72.24
N LEU A 54 -13.01 -17.90 70.92
CA LEU A 54 -12.36 -16.74 70.30
C LEU A 54 -13.32 -16.00 69.41
N ASP A 55 -13.62 -14.76 69.78
CA ASP A 55 -14.40 -13.88 68.93
C ASP A 55 -13.49 -13.22 67.90
N MET A 56 -13.82 -13.41 66.66
CA MET A 56 -13.17 -12.81 65.50
C MET A 56 -14.14 -11.87 64.82
N ALA A 57 -13.95 -10.57 65.01
CA ALA A 57 -14.79 -9.53 64.43
C ALA A 57 -14.10 -8.88 63.23
N PHE A 58 -14.76 -8.85 62.10
CA PHE A 58 -14.43 -8.07 60.91
C PHE A 58 -15.40 -6.88 60.83
N ASP A 59 -15.09 -5.90 59.96
CA ASP A 59 -15.96 -4.71 59.79
C ASP A 59 -17.41 -5.08 59.44
N ASP A 60 -17.64 -6.22 58.80
CA ASP A 60 -18.92 -6.69 58.27
C ASP A 60 -19.53 -7.88 59.02
N THR A 61 -18.77 -8.56 59.88
CA THR A 61 -19.21 -9.84 60.45
C THR A 61 -18.39 -10.20 61.69
N THR A 62 -19.01 -10.82 62.64
CA THR A 62 -18.35 -11.37 63.82
C THR A 62 -18.60 -12.87 63.91
N PHE A 63 -17.57 -13.64 64.16
CA PHE A 63 -17.63 -15.10 64.36
C PHE A 63 -17.12 -15.46 65.74
N THR A 64 -17.81 -16.36 66.43
CA THR A 64 -17.30 -17.01 67.66
C THR A 64 -16.76 -18.38 67.29
N LEU A 65 -15.45 -18.56 67.45
CA LEU A 65 -14.75 -19.82 67.15
C LEU A 65 -14.67 -20.69 68.41
N GLN A 66 -14.93 -21.97 68.23
CA GLN A 66 -14.69 -23.00 69.25
C GLN A 66 -13.28 -23.53 69.14
N PRO A 67 -12.65 -23.97 70.22
CA PRO A 67 -11.31 -24.52 70.16
C PRO A 67 -11.29 -25.80 69.35
N THR A 68 -10.32 -25.94 68.42
CA THR A 68 -10.08 -27.14 67.63
C THR A 68 -9.30 -28.20 68.44
N ALA A 69 -8.50 -27.75 69.44
CA ALA A 69 -7.84 -28.57 70.42
C ALA A 69 -7.71 -27.75 71.70
N SER A 70 -7.83 -28.49 72.88
CA SER A 70 -7.65 -27.90 74.20
C SER A 70 -6.78 -28.81 75.02
N ASP A 71 -5.63 -28.29 75.48
CA ASP A 71 -4.71 -29.04 76.35
C ASP A 71 -4.15 -28.10 77.45
N ALA A 72 -4.19 -28.57 78.70
CA ALA A 72 -3.65 -27.87 79.85
C ALA A 72 -4.02 -26.38 79.98
N GLY A 73 -5.26 -26.01 79.62
CA GLY A 73 -5.76 -24.63 79.68
C GLY A 73 -5.35 -23.78 78.52
N ARG A 74 -4.80 -24.34 77.46
CA ARG A 74 -4.57 -23.69 76.16
C ARG A 74 -5.62 -24.15 75.13
N GLY A 75 -6.27 -23.25 74.49
CA GLY A 75 -7.16 -23.49 73.37
C GLY A 75 -6.49 -23.08 72.06
N SER A 76 -6.62 -23.93 71.02
CA SER A 76 -6.20 -23.65 69.67
C SER A 76 -7.44 -23.36 68.82
N PHE A 77 -7.42 -22.25 68.07
CA PHE A 77 -8.52 -21.78 67.24
C PHE A 77 -8.07 -21.64 65.79
N ARG A 78 -8.95 -21.95 64.84
CA ARG A 78 -8.65 -21.79 63.41
C ARG A 78 -9.81 -21.12 62.70
N SER A 79 -9.47 -20.11 61.84
CA SER A 79 -10.42 -19.44 60.99
C SER A 79 -9.79 -19.20 59.63
N SER A 80 -10.59 -19.22 58.60
CA SER A 80 -10.12 -18.97 57.25
C SER A 80 -11.07 -18.03 56.51
N ARG A 81 -10.52 -17.02 55.82
CA ARG A 81 -11.29 -16.07 55.05
C ARG A 81 -10.54 -15.66 53.78
N ARG A 82 -11.28 -15.50 52.67
CA ARG A 82 -10.79 -14.96 51.42
C ARG A 82 -11.04 -13.45 51.35
N PHE A 83 -10.03 -12.67 50.98
CA PHE A 83 -10.09 -11.21 50.94
C PHE A 83 -10.16 -10.70 49.49
N LEU A 84 -11.25 -9.97 49.18
CA LEU A 84 -11.42 -9.26 47.93
C LEU A 84 -11.30 -7.74 48.11
N GLN A 85 -11.42 -7.29 49.35
CA GLN A 85 -11.34 -5.88 49.75
C GLN A 85 -10.61 -5.76 51.08
N SER A 86 -9.97 -4.63 51.32
CA SER A 86 -9.31 -4.32 52.59
C SER A 86 -10.31 -4.35 53.73
N ARG A 87 -9.92 -4.97 54.84
CA ARG A 87 -10.74 -5.14 56.05
C ARG A 87 -9.92 -4.98 57.31
N THR A 88 -10.54 -4.43 58.33
CA THR A 88 -10.04 -4.47 59.70
C THR A 88 -10.59 -5.71 60.38
N TYR A 89 -9.77 -6.35 61.22
CA TYR A 89 -10.22 -7.46 62.05
C TYR A 89 -9.69 -7.33 63.44
N ARG A 90 -10.44 -7.90 64.38
CA ARG A 90 -10.13 -7.90 65.81
C ARG A 90 -10.28 -9.32 66.38
N MET A 91 -9.34 -9.71 67.21
CA MET A 91 -9.33 -10.99 67.92
C MET A 91 -9.50 -10.78 69.41
N SER A 92 -10.51 -11.40 69.98
CA SER A 92 -10.88 -11.25 71.38
C SER A 92 -11.11 -12.65 71.99
N PRO A 93 -10.12 -13.24 72.71
CA PRO A 93 -10.33 -14.48 73.42
C PRO A 93 -11.35 -14.26 74.54
N ARG A 94 -12.23 -15.26 74.79
CA ARG A 94 -13.31 -15.23 75.75
C ARG A 94 -13.27 -16.46 76.67
N ASN A 95 -13.66 -16.27 77.94
CA ASN A 95 -13.85 -17.35 78.94
C ASN A 95 -15.19 -17.12 79.64
N GLY A 96 -16.22 -17.84 79.23
CA GLY A 96 -17.60 -17.57 79.61
C GLY A 96 -18.04 -16.19 79.21
N GLU A 97 -18.48 -15.35 80.19
CA GLU A 97 -18.90 -13.98 79.94
C GLU A 97 -17.73 -12.96 79.93
N ARG A 98 -16.51 -13.36 80.26
CA ARG A 98 -15.34 -12.49 80.29
C ARG A 98 -14.62 -12.48 78.96
N THR A 99 -14.36 -11.28 78.44
CA THR A 99 -13.53 -11.02 77.27
C THR A 99 -12.18 -10.46 77.69
N ALA A 100 -11.15 -10.60 76.87
CA ALA A 100 -9.85 -9.96 77.08
C ALA A 100 -10.04 -8.44 77.18
N ARG A 101 -9.30 -7.78 78.06
CA ARG A 101 -9.43 -6.32 78.31
C ARG A 101 -8.95 -5.49 77.11
N ASP A 102 -7.90 -5.98 76.39
CA ASP A 102 -7.32 -5.27 75.26
C ASP A 102 -7.38 -6.19 73.99
N PRO A 103 -8.45 -6.11 73.23
CA PRO A 103 -8.55 -6.87 71.98
C PRO A 103 -7.53 -6.36 70.95
N LEU A 104 -6.82 -7.29 70.30
CA LEU A 104 -5.89 -6.96 69.25
C LEU A 104 -6.63 -6.64 67.95
N GLN A 105 -6.40 -5.44 67.40
CA GLN A 105 -6.99 -4.98 66.15
C GLN A 105 -5.91 -4.84 65.11
N TYR A 106 -6.18 -5.34 63.89
CA TYR A 106 -5.27 -5.40 62.78
C TYR A 106 -5.99 -5.11 61.45
N ARG A 107 -5.23 -4.86 60.41
CA ARG A 107 -5.74 -4.57 59.06
C ARG A 107 -5.18 -5.54 58.06
N VAL A 108 -6.03 -6.04 57.18
CA VAL A 108 -5.65 -6.71 55.95
C VAL A 108 -5.88 -5.71 54.81
N GLU A 109 -4.81 -5.21 54.24
CA GLU A 109 -4.84 -4.35 53.08
C GLU A 109 -4.81 -5.20 51.81
N VAL A 110 -5.77 -5.01 50.93
CA VAL A 110 -5.90 -5.76 49.68
C VAL A 110 -5.44 -4.88 48.52
N VAL A 111 -4.42 -5.32 47.82
CA VAL A 111 -3.93 -4.70 46.61
C VAL A 111 -4.79 -5.22 45.44
N PRO A 112 -5.56 -4.36 44.76
CA PRO A 112 -6.30 -4.78 43.59
C PRO A 112 -5.35 -5.08 42.42
N ASP A 113 -5.77 -5.99 41.56
CA ASP A 113 -5.10 -6.30 40.32
C ASP A 113 -5.36 -5.17 39.31
N LEU A 114 -4.34 -4.70 38.62
CA LEU A 114 -4.39 -3.57 37.70
C LEU A 114 -4.91 -4.00 36.30
N TYR A 115 -5.25 -3.03 35.48
CA TYR A 115 -5.55 -3.27 34.07
C TYR A 115 -4.27 -3.45 33.27
N PRO A 116 -4.25 -4.35 32.29
CA PRO A 116 -3.12 -4.44 31.38
C PRO A 116 -2.97 -3.16 30.55
N THR A 117 -1.79 -2.93 30.04
CA THR A 117 -1.47 -1.81 29.17
C THR A 117 -0.99 -2.30 27.82
N ILE A 118 -1.30 -1.56 26.76
CA ILE A 118 -0.88 -1.86 25.40
C ILE A 118 -0.53 -0.57 24.67
N ASN A 119 0.62 -0.57 24.03
CA ASN A 119 1.03 0.47 23.08
C ASN A 119 1.41 -0.18 21.76
N VAL A 120 1.01 0.39 20.61
CA VAL A 120 1.26 -0.19 19.28
C VAL A 120 1.74 0.89 18.33
N GLU A 121 2.87 0.62 17.69
CA GLU A 121 3.42 1.39 16.59
C GLU A 121 3.20 0.63 15.28
N THR A 122 2.84 1.37 14.22
CA THR A 122 2.62 0.82 12.88
C THR A 122 3.67 1.32 11.93
N LYS A 123 4.20 0.43 11.09
CA LYS A 123 5.03 0.76 9.94
C LYS A 123 4.35 0.23 8.68
N THR A 124 4.27 1.09 7.68
CA THR A 124 3.83 0.74 6.33
C THR A 124 5.05 0.52 5.44
N ASP A 125 4.95 -0.39 4.49
CA ASP A 125 5.92 -0.54 3.41
C ASP A 125 5.49 0.38 2.26
N SER A 126 6.42 1.19 1.74
CA SER A 126 6.13 2.08 0.62
C SER A 126 5.90 1.32 -0.70
N THR A 127 6.41 0.11 -0.80
CA THR A 127 6.31 -0.76 -1.99
C THR A 127 5.17 -1.78 -1.91
N ALA A 128 4.62 -2.03 -0.72
CA ALA A 128 3.55 -3.00 -0.47
C ALA A 128 2.48 -2.39 0.44
N LEU A 129 1.65 -1.51 -0.12
CA LEU A 129 0.67 -0.71 0.63
C LEU A 129 -0.38 -1.55 1.36
N LYS A 130 -0.67 -2.76 0.86
CA LYS A 130 -1.59 -3.73 1.49
C LYS A 130 -0.95 -4.57 2.60
N ARG A 131 0.30 -4.29 3.00
CA ARG A 131 0.97 -4.99 4.08
C ARG A 131 1.34 -4.03 5.21
N LEU A 132 0.81 -4.31 6.40
CA LEU A 132 1.03 -3.50 7.59
C LEU A 132 1.88 -4.29 8.60
N PHE A 133 2.83 -3.63 9.21
CA PHE A 133 3.69 -4.19 10.24
C PHE A 133 3.48 -3.47 11.56
N TYR A 134 3.32 -4.23 12.62
CA TYR A 134 3.08 -3.72 13.96
C TYR A 134 4.17 -4.18 14.90
N ARG A 135 4.62 -3.25 15.73
CA ARG A 135 5.39 -3.51 16.95
C ARG A 135 4.57 -3.02 18.12
N GLY A 136 4.26 -3.89 19.06
CA GLY A 136 3.53 -3.52 20.26
C GLY A 136 4.27 -3.87 21.52
N GLU A 137 4.02 -3.07 22.57
CA GLU A 137 4.51 -3.30 23.92
C GLU A 137 3.32 -3.56 24.84
N LEU A 138 3.42 -4.64 25.63
CA LEU A 138 2.44 -5.05 26.61
C LEU A 138 3.03 -4.92 28.02
N GLY A 139 2.22 -4.47 28.99
CA GLY A 139 2.56 -4.39 30.40
C GLY A 139 1.40 -4.80 31.29
N ASP A 140 1.68 -5.58 32.34
CA ASP A 140 0.74 -6.02 33.36
C ASP A 140 1.49 -6.32 34.65
N ASP A 141 0.82 -6.33 35.80
CA ASP A 141 1.45 -6.63 37.10
C ASP A 141 1.56 -8.13 37.36
N HIS A 142 0.74 -8.98 36.72
CA HIS A 142 0.68 -10.42 36.99
C HIS A 142 0.72 -11.31 35.73
N GLY A 143 0.76 -10.73 34.55
CA GLY A 143 0.85 -11.42 33.26
C GLY A 143 -0.46 -11.49 32.49
N PHE A 144 -0.42 -12.11 31.34
CA PHE A 144 -1.45 -12.02 30.33
C PHE A 144 -2.19 -13.34 30.14
N LYS A 145 -3.42 -13.25 29.64
CA LYS A 145 -4.23 -14.39 29.23
C LYS A 145 -4.22 -14.58 27.73
N ARG A 146 -4.44 -13.50 26.95
CA ARG A 146 -4.50 -13.54 25.50
C ARG A 146 -4.30 -12.14 24.91
N LEU A 147 -3.82 -12.11 23.67
CA LEU A 147 -3.74 -10.93 22.82
C LEU A 147 -4.55 -11.19 21.56
N LEU A 148 -5.45 -10.29 21.22
CA LEU A 148 -6.34 -10.38 20.07
C LEU A 148 -6.07 -9.23 19.11
N PHE A 149 -6.03 -9.51 17.82
CA PHE A 149 -6.07 -8.55 16.73
C PHE A 149 -7.47 -8.55 16.15
N HIS A 150 -8.08 -7.36 16.08
CA HIS A 150 -9.42 -7.16 15.56
C HIS A 150 -9.38 -6.31 14.31
N TYR A 151 -10.24 -6.58 13.34
CA TYR A 151 -10.47 -5.72 12.20
C TYR A 151 -11.95 -5.69 11.82
N ARG A 152 -12.39 -4.57 11.20
CA ARG A 152 -13.72 -4.42 10.60
C ARG A 152 -13.69 -3.41 9.45
N PHE A 153 -14.41 -3.69 8.39
CA PHE A 153 -14.68 -2.73 7.34
C PHE A 153 -15.65 -1.66 7.86
N VAL A 154 -15.30 -0.39 7.70
CA VAL A 154 -16.09 0.77 8.18
C VAL A 154 -16.64 1.60 7.02
N ALA A 155 -16.06 1.47 5.83
CA ALA A 155 -16.58 2.04 4.59
C ALA A 155 -16.16 1.14 3.42
N GLY A 156 -17.03 0.98 2.42
CA GLY A 156 -16.83 0.07 1.31
C GLY A 156 -16.94 -1.41 1.73
N GLY A 157 -16.11 -2.26 1.15
CA GLY A 157 -16.08 -3.70 1.43
C GLY A 157 -17.21 -4.47 0.76
N ASP A 158 -17.87 -3.91 -0.26
CA ASP A 158 -18.95 -4.58 -0.97
C ASP A 158 -18.45 -5.79 -1.76
N SER A 159 -17.20 -5.74 -2.22
CA SER A 159 -16.50 -6.84 -2.87
C SER A 159 -16.02 -7.93 -1.89
N VAL A 160 -16.09 -7.69 -0.57
CA VAL A 160 -15.67 -8.64 0.46
C VAL A 160 -16.89 -9.42 0.98
N PRO A 161 -16.83 -10.77 1.04
CA PRO A 161 -17.89 -11.57 1.64
C PRO A 161 -18.26 -11.10 3.05
N ALA A 162 -19.55 -11.09 3.38
CA ALA A 162 -20.06 -10.51 4.63
C ALA A 162 -19.44 -11.13 5.90
N ASP A 163 -19.07 -12.41 5.86
CA ASP A 163 -18.39 -13.14 6.93
C ASP A 163 -16.92 -12.75 7.11
N GLN A 164 -16.31 -12.09 6.11
CA GLN A 164 -14.93 -11.62 6.13
C GLN A 164 -14.82 -10.11 6.38
N ARG A 165 -15.93 -9.38 6.45
CA ARG A 165 -15.94 -7.91 6.71
C ARG A 165 -15.50 -7.55 8.12
N SER A 166 -15.43 -8.50 9.02
CA SER A 166 -14.86 -8.34 10.35
C SER A 166 -14.25 -9.64 10.84
N GLY A 167 -13.23 -9.55 11.65
CA GLY A 167 -12.60 -10.74 12.18
C GLY A 167 -11.77 -10.47 13.43
N VAL A 168 -11.42 -11.58 14.10
CA VAL A 168 -10.59 -11.58 15.29
C VAL A 168 -9.55 -12.68 15.14
N LYS A 169 -8.30 -12.33 15.38
CA LYS A 169 -7.17 -13.26 15.34
C LYS A 169 -6.43 -13.26 16.67
N GLU A 170 -6.26 -14.41 17.28
CA GLU A 170 -5.44 -14.53 18.48
C GLU A 170 -3.96 -14.57 18.13
N LEU A 171 -3.17 -13.78 18.84
CA LEU A 171 -1.72 -13.67 18.66
C LEU A 171 -0.99 -14.36 19.80
N PRO A 172 0.17 -15.00 19.52
CA PRO A 172 0.95 -15.67 20.55
C PRO A 172 1.56 -14.65 21.53
N ILE A 173 1.45 -14.95 22.80
CA ILE A 173 2.07 -14.21 23.90
C ILE A 173 2.64 -15.16 24.94
N ASP A 174 3.60 -14.68 25.73
CA ASP A 174 4.04 -15.39 26.95
C ASP A 174 3.17 -14.95 28.14
N ALA A 175 2.32 -15.86 28.60
CA ALA A 175 1.36 -15.60 29.67
C ALA A 175 2.00 -15.22 31.01
N ARG A 176 3.28 -15.54 31.22
CA ARG A 176 3.98 -15.34 32.50
C ARG A 176 4.80 -14.07 32.58
N ASN A 177 5.14 -13.50 31.43
CA ASN A 177 5.89 -12.27 31.40
C ASN A 177 4.96 -11.08 31.70
N THR A 178 5.38 -10.22 32.61
CA THR A 178 4.64 -9.00 32.96
C THR A 178 4.93 -7.84 32.00
N ARG A 179 5.98 -7.95 31.17
CA ARG A 179 6.30 -7.02 30.09
C ARG A 179 6.85 -7.79 28.92
N GLN A 180 6.32 -7.53 27.74
CA GLN A 180 6.81 -8.14 26.50
C GLN A 180 6.50 -7.28 25.29
N GLU A 181 7.32 -7.46 24.28
CA GLU A 181 7.04 -6.94 22.94
C GLU A 181 6.39 -8.03 22.08
N PHE A 182 5.55 -7.60 21.15
CA PHE A 182 5.04 -8.47 20.10
C PHE A 182 5.21 -7.82 18.74
N PHE A 183 5.30 -8.66 17.72
CA PHE A 183 5.34 -8.24 16.32
C PHE A 183 4.20 -8.94 15.58
N HIS A 184 3.53 -8.19 14.75
CA HIS A 184 2.48 -8.75 13.88
C HIS A 184 2.59 -8.13 12.49
N SER A 185 2.44 -8.96 11.47
CA SER A 185 2.23 -8.50 10.09
C SER A 185 0.81 -8.84 9.68
N TRP A 186 0.11 -7.85 9.13
CA TRP A 186 -1.20 -8.05 8.57
C TRP A 186 -1.15 -7.86 7.06
N ASP A 187 -1.48 -8.94 6.36
CA ASP A 187 -1.51 -9.01 4.92
C ASP A 187 -2.96 -8.88 4.45
N LEU A 188 -3.23 -7.79 3.71
CA LEU A 188 -4.54 -7.48 3.16
C LEU A 188 -4.74 -8.04 1.74
N TYR A 189 -3.71 -8.68 1.13
CA TYR A 189 -3.86 -9.31 -0.19
C TYR A 189 -4.86 -10.48 -0.18
N GLY A 190 -5.14 -11.05 0.98
CA GLY A 190 -6.20 -12.06 1.14
C GLY A 190 -7.62 -11.52 1.04
N PHE A 191 -7.80 -10.19 1.00
CA PHE A 191 -9.08 -9.52 0.86
C PHE A 191 -9.16 -8.84 -0.52
N THR A 192 -10.35 -8.85 -1.11
CA THR A 192 -10.63 -8.06 -2.32
C THR A 192 -10.86 -6.60 -1.89
N ILE A 193 -9.76 -5.87 -1.64
CA ILE A 193 -9.80 -4.45 -1.28
C ILE A 193 -10.00 -3.62 -2.53
N SER A 194 -11.09 -2.89 -2.57
CA SER A 194 -11.42 -1.93 -3.63
C SER A 194 -10.93 -0.51 -3.30
N PRO A 195 -10.69 0.35 -4.30
CA PRO A 195 -10.38 1.76 -4.07
C PRO A 195 -11.43 2.43 -3.18
N GLY A 196 -10.98 3.16 -2.15
CA GLY A 196 -11.83 3.84 -1.20
C GLY A 196 -12.31 3.01 -0.01
N ASP A 197 -12.03 1.70 0.04
CA ASP A 197 -12.33 0.85 1.18
C ASP A 197 -11.58 1.30 2.44
N LYS A 198 -12.26 1.22 3.59
CA LYS A 198 -11.66 1.55 4.90
C LYS A 198 -11.83 0.42 5.88
N VAL A 199 -10.72 -0.01 6.47
CA VAL A 199 -10.70 -1.09 7.46
C VAL A 199 -10.12 -0.57 8.77
N GLU A 200 -10.96 -0.51 9.78
CA GLU A 200 -10.55 -0.20 11.15
C GLU A 200 -10.00 -1.45 11.82
N HIS A 201 -8.91 -1.30 12.56
CA HIS A 201 -8.28 -2.40 13.27
C HIS A 201 -7.66 -1.92 14.57
N TRP A 202 -7.57 -2.84 15.55
CA TRP A 202 -6.98 -2.59 16.87
C TRP A 202 -6.52 -3.89 17.52
N PHE A 203 -5.72 -3.76 18.54
CA PHE A 203 -5.29 -4.86 19.39
C PHE A 203 -5.98 -4.80 20.75
N GLU A 204 -6.28 -5.95 21.34
CA GLU A 204 -6.89 -6.07 22.66
C GLU A 204 -6.12 -7.11 23.47
N VAL A 205 -5.53 -6.68 24.59
CA VAL A 205 -4.83 -7.56 25.52
C VAL A 205 -5.70 -7.82 26.75
N TRP A 206 -5.71 -9.05 27.23
CA TRP A 206 -6.43 -9.48 28.40
C TRP A 206 -5.46 -9.95 29.48
N ASP A 207 -5.66 -9.51 30.74
CA ASP A 207 -4.93 -10.01 31.88
C ASP A 207 -5.37 -11.43 32.28
N ASN A 208 -4.65 -12.00 33.26
CA ASN A 208 -4.88 -13.35 33.76
C ASN A 208 -5.68 -13.36 35.08
N ASP A 209 -6.31 -12.26 35.53
CA ASP A 209 -7.06 -12.22 36.80
C ASP A 209 -8.15 -13.30 36.85
N GLY A 210 -7.86 -14.33 37.63
CA GLY A 210 -8.77 -15.46 37.87
C GLY A 210 -9.72 -15.26 39.05
N VAL A 211 -9.69 -14.10 39.71
CA VAL A 211 -10.46 -13.79 40.93
C VAL A 211 -11.65 -12.89 40.63
N ASN A 212 -11.42 -11.74 40.02
CA ASN A 212 -12.46 -10.77 39.71
C ASN A 212 -12.92 -10.85 38.26
N GLY A 213 -12.27 -11.69 37.44
CA GLY A 213 -12.47 -11.83 36.01
C GLY A 213 -11.43 -11.04 35.23
N SER A 214 -10.97 -11.61 34.11
CA SER A 214 -9.97 -10.97 33.26
C SER A 214 -10.44 -9.62 32.77
N LYS A 215 -9.59 -8.61 32.91
CA LYS A 215 -9.78 -7.25 32.39
C LYS A 215 -9.07 -7.10 31.05
N SER A 216 -9.47 -6.17 30.23
CA SER A 216 -8.83 -5.89 28.95
C SER A 216 -8.47 -4.44 28.78
N ALA A 217 -7.44 -4.21 27.95
CA ALA A 217 -7.11 -2.91 27.41
C ALA A 217 -6.98 -2.99 25.88
N ARG A 218 -7.34 -1.90 25.19
CA ARG A 218 -7.28 -1.80 23.75
C ARG A 218 -6.26 -0.77 23.32
N SER A 219 -5.58 -1.03 22.22
CA SER A 219 -4.81 0.00 21.53
C SER A 219 -5.73 1.07 20.96
N ALA A 220 -5.19 2.22 20.61
CA ALA A 220 -5.92 3.18 19.76
C ALA A 220 -6.34 2.47 18.47
N PRO A 221 -7.59 2.63 18.01
CA PRO A 221 -8.01 2.12 16.72
C PRO A 221 -7.27 2.85 15.60
N GLN A 222 -6.83 2.11 14.61
CA GLN A 222 -6.19 2.62 13.40
C GLN A 222 -7.05 2.27 12.20
N VAL A 223 -6.96 3.07 11.15
CA VAL A 223 -7.73 2.86 9.92
C VAL A 223 -6.75 2.69 8.77
N PHE A 224 -6.80 1.53 8.13
CA PHE A 224 -6.28 1.37 6.79
C PHE A 224 -7.30 1.96 5.83
N ALA A 225 -6.90 2.92 5.01
CA ALA A 225 -7.72 3.49 3.95
C ALA A 225 -7.08 3.19 2.60
N ALA A 226 -7.76 2.41 1.78
CA ALA A 226 -7.36 2.25 0.40
C ALA A 226 -7.53 3.59 -0.33
N PRO A 227 -6.57 4.00 -1.17
CA PRO A 227 -6.70 5.21 -1.96
C PRO A 227 -7.98 5.16 -2.81
N THR A 228 -8.66 6.27 -2.95
CA THR A 228 -9.80 6.40 -3.88
C THR A 228 -9.29 6.39 -5.33
N LEU A 229 -10.16 6.09 -6.30
CA LEU A 229 -9.80 6.15 -7.73
C LEU A 229 -9.24 7.53 -8.12
N ASN A 230 -9.81 8.61 -7.59
CA ASN A 230 -9.33 9.97 -7.84
C ASN A 230 -7.93 10.22 -7.24
N GLU A 231 -7.65 9.71 -6.03
CA GLU A 231 -6.32 9.81 -5.42
C GLU A 231 -5.28 9.00 -6.19
N LEU A 232 -5.62 7.80 -6.63
CA LEU A 232 -4.78 6.96 -7.49
C LEU A 232 -4.48 7.68 -8.81
N SER A 233 -5.50 8.19 -9.48
CA SER A 233 -5.34 8.92 -10.75
C SER A 233 -4.44 10.16 -10.61
N LYS A 234 -4.58 10.93 -9.54
CA LYS A 234 -3.70 12.10 -9.28
C LYS A 234 -2.26 11.71 -8.98
N GLN A 235 -2.06 10.64 -8.23
CA GLN A 235 -0.71 10.14 -7.94
C GLN A 235 -0.02 9.64 -9.21
N GLU A 236 -0.75 8.89 -10.03
CA GLU A 236 -0.28 8.41 -11.33
C GLU A 236 0.09 9.56 -12.26
N GLU A 237 -0.75 10.58 -12.33
CA GLU A 237 -0.47 11.74 -13.17
C GLU A 237 0.85 12.42 -12.79
N GLN A 238 1.13 12.58 -11.50
CA GLN A 238 2.39 13.15 -11.02
C GLN A 238 3.59 12.24 -11.37
N GLN A 239 3.45 10.93 -11.21
CA GLN A 239 4.48 9.96 -11.55
C GLN A 239 4.71 9.91 -13.07
N SER A 240 3.64 9.87 -13.86
CA SER A 240 3.70 9.87 -15.32
C SER A 240 4.36 11.13 -15.89
N GLU A 241 4.04 12.32 -15.36
CA GLU A 241 4.70 13.56 -15.77
C GLU A 241 6.19 13.55 -15.44
N ALA A 242 6.59 13.02 -14.29
CA ALA A 242 8.00 12.89 -13.92
C ALA A 242 8.74 11.93 -14.88
N ILE A 243 8.15 10.78 -15.21
CA ILE A 243 8.72 9.80 -16.14
C ILE A 243 8.83 10.40 -17.55
N LYS A 244 7.77 11.04 -18.05
CA LYS A 244 7.80 11.72 -19.38
C LYS A 244 8.85 12.83 -19.45
N SER A 245 8.99 13.62 -18.38
CA SER A 245 10.01 14.66 -18.31
C SER A 245 11.42 14.06 -18.38
N SER A 246 11.68 13.02 -17.59
CA SER A 246 12.94 12.30 -17.57
C SER A 246 13.26 11.70 -18.94
N LEU A 247 12.29 11.06 -19.61
CA LEU A 247 12.46 10.52 -20.96
C LEU A 247 12.81 11.59 -21.99
N LYS A 248 12.10 12.73 -21.98
CA LYS A 248 12.39 13.86 -22.88
C LYS A 248 13.79 14.43 -22.64
N GLU A 249 14.25 14.50 -21.40
CA GLU A 249 15.60 14.92 -21.06
C GLU A 249 16.64 13.91 -21.54
N ASN A 250 16.39 12.62 -21.36
CA ASN A 250 17.25 11.54 -21.82
C ASN A 250 17.37 11.50 -23.36
N ILE A 251 16.26 11.68 -24.09
CA ILE A 251 16.26 11.80 -25.56
C ILE A 251 17.12 12.99 -25.99
N LYS A 252 16.94 14.15 -25.37
CA LYS A 252 17.74 15.33 -25.67
C LYS A 252 19.22 15.12 -25.41
N GLU A 253 19.56 14.50 -24.29
CA GLU A 253 20.96 14.18 -23.94
C GLU A 253 21.56 13.19 -24.94
N ALA A 254 20.83 12.15 -25.38
CA ALA A 254 21.26 11.23 -26.43
C ALA A 254 21.53 11.96 -27.75
N GLN A 255 20.65 12.88 -28.17
CA GLN A 255 20.84 13.72 -29.36
C GLN A 255 22.10 14.62 -29.24
N ASP A 256 22.33 15.21 -28.10
CA ASP A 256 23.47 16.08 -27.88
C ASP A 256 24.77 15.30 -27.86
N LEU A 257 24.78 14.10 -27.26
CA LEU A 257 25.90 13.16 -27.30
C LEU A 257 26.20 12.71 -28.74
N GLN A 258 25.18 12.37 -29.51
CA GLN A 258 25.33 12.00 -30.93
C GLN A 258 26.03 13.12 -31.75
N LYS A 259 25.58 14.37 -31.59
CA LYS A 259 26.19 15.54 -32.25
C LYS A 259 27.65 15.75 -31.83
N GLU A 260 27.92 15.58 -30.56
CA GLU A 260 29.29 15.73 -30.01
C GLU A 260 30.22 14.62 -30.49
N LEU A 261 29.75 13.39 -30.55
CA LEU A 261 30.48 12.25 -31.15
C LEU A 261 30.78 12.49 -32.64
N ASP A 262 29.78 12.97 -33.39
CA ASP A 262 29.95 13.27 -34.82
C ASP A 262 31.00 14.38 -35.07
N LYS A 263 30.95 15.43 -34.23
CA LYS A 263 31.95 16.49 -34.24
C LYS A 263 33.34 15.99 -33.90
N LEU A 264 33.47 15.22 -32.85
CA LEU A 264 34.76 14.64 -32.41
C LEU A 264 35.35 13.71 -33.47
N ARG A 265 34.52 12.88 -34.09
CA ARG A 265 34.89 12.01 -35.18
C ARG A 265 35.43 12.82 -36.39
N ARG A 266 34.77 13.90 -36.82
CA ARG A 266 35.23 14.77 -37.92
C ARG A 266 36.57 15.44 -37.57
N GLU A 267 36.71 15.96 -36.35
CA GLU A 267 37.99 16.55 -35.88
C GLU A 267 39.14 15.54 -35.90
N LEU A 268 38.90 14.26 -35.54
CA LEU A 268 39.90 13.21 -35.57
C LEU A 268 40.24 12.75 -36.99
N LEU A 269 39.31 12.84 -37.97
CA LEU A 269 39.59 12.55 -39.37
C LEU A 269 40.62 13.51 -39.95
N GLU A 270 40.54 14.79 -39.60
CA GLU A 270 41.43 15.85 -40.14
C GLU A 270 42.82 15.85 -39.48
N LYS A 271 43.00 15.23 -38.31
CA LYS A 271 44.26 15.21 -37.55
C LYS A 271 45.10 13.98 -37.87
N LYS A 272 46.41 14.10 -37.80
CA LYS A 272 47.34 12.97 -37.97
C LYS A 272 47.48 12.10 -36.72
N GLU A 273 47.34 12.70 -35.53
CA GLU A 273 47.50 12.04 -34.23
C GLU A 273 46.45 12.55 -33.25
N VAL A 274 46.06 11.70 -32.30
CA VAL A 274 45.14 12.06 -31.18
C VAL A 274 45.94 12.83 -30.15
N ASN A 275 45.49 14.03 -29.81
CA ASN A 275 46.12 14.87 -28.79
C ASN A 275 45.41 14.80 -27.42
N PHE A 276 46.03 15.42 -26.41
CA PHE A 276 45.48 15.42 -25.04
C PHE A 276 44.11 16.06 -24.95
N GLN A 277 43.80 17.09 -25.74
CA GLN A 277 42.49 17.75 -25.74
C GLN A 277 41.42 16.85 -26.34
N ASP A 278 41.74 16.06 -27.35
CA ASP A 278 40.83 15.09 -27.95
C ASP A 278 40.45 14.00 -26.93
N LYS A 279 41.48 13.53 -26.18
CA LYS A 279 41.29 12.58 -25.08
C LYS A 279 40.36 13.13 -24.01
N GLN A 280 40.54 14.39 -23.59
CA GLN A 280 39.73 15.04 -22.60
C GLN A 280 38.25 15.22 -23.05
N LYS A 281 38.03 15.55 -24.35
CA LYS A 281 36.69 15.63 -24.93
C LYS A 281 35.99 14.26 -24.91
N LEU A 282 36.70 13.22 -25.29
CA LEU A 282 36.19 11.87 -25.32
C LEU A 282 35.87 11.33 -23.90
N GLU A 283 36.73 11.62 -22.91
CA GLU A 283 36.45 11.33 -21.51
C GLU A 283 35.16 12.02 -21.03
N ASN A 284 34.94 13.28 -21.42
CA ASN A 284 33.73 14.00 -21.09
C ASN A 284 32.48 13.35 -21.70
N VAL A 285 32.54 12.99 -23.00
CA VAL A 285 31.43 12.29 -23.69
C VAL A 285 31.11 10.97 -22.99
N MET A 286 32.15 10.20 -22.64
CA MET A 286 31.98 8.92 -21.94
C MET A 286 31.37 9.10 -20.55
N GLN A 287 31.76 10.12 -19.81
CA GLN A 287 31.20 10.42 -18.51
C GLN A 287 29.71 10.81 -18.63
N ARG A 288 29.35 11.65 -19.61
CA ARG A 288 27.96 12.01 -19.88
C ARG A 288 27.12 10.81 -20.31
N GLN A 289 27.70 9.93 -21.12
CA GLN A 289 27.04 8.68 -21.50
C GLN A 289 26.75 7.79 -20.29
N GLN A 290 27.69 7.67 -19.38
CA GLN A 290 27.48 6.91 -18.14
C GLN A 290 26.37 7.55 -17.26
N GLN A 291 26.31 8.88 -17.25
CA GLN A 291 25.22 9.59 -16.56
C GLN A 291 23.86 9.32 -17.23
N LEU A 292 23.79 9.37 -18.56
CA LEU A 292 22.58 9.03 -19.32
C LEU A 292 22.09 7.61 -18.99
N GLN A 293 22.99 6.63 -18.94
CA GLN A 293 22.66 5.26 -18.56
C GLN A 293 22.03 5.20 -17.15
N GLN A 294 22.63 5.89 -16.18
CA GLN A 294 22.11 5.93 -14.80
C GLN A 294 20.72 6.60 -14.72
N GLU A 295 20.47 7.66 -15.50
CA GLU A 295 19.14 8.30 -15.53
C GLU A 295 18.10 7.43 -16.22
N ILE A 296 18.47 6.65 -17.24
CA ILE A 296 17.58 5.66 -17.88
C ILE A 296 17.24 4.54 -16.89
N GLU A 297 18.23 3.97 -16.20
CA GLU A 297 18.03 2.93 -15.18
C GLU A 297 17.09 3.44 -14.06
N LYS A 298 17.28 4.66 -13.61
CA LYS A 298 16.42 5.31 -12.61
C LYS A 298 14.98 5.50 -13.11
N SER A 299 14.82 5.93 -14.37
CA SER A 299 13.48 6.07 -14.98
C SER A 299 12.77 4.72 -15.10
N THR A 300 13.52 3.66 -15.43
CA THR A 300 13.01 2.28 -15.49
C THR A 300 12.52 1.81 -14.11
N GLU A 301 13.29 2.06 -13.05
CA GLU A 301 12.89 1.70 -11.69
C GLU A 301 11.68 2.51 -11.22
N GLN A 302 11.61 3.80 -11.51
CA GLN A 302 10.44 4.63 -11.21
C GLN A 302 9.17 4.12 -11.92
N LEU A 303 9.29 3.71 -13.19
CA LEU A 303 8.19 3.10 -13.94
C LEU A 303 7.73 1.81 -13.25
N ARG A 304 8.67 0.94 -12.88
CA ARG A 304 8.38 -0.33 -12.22
C ARG A 304 7.69 -0.13 -10.87
N GLU A 305 8.18 0.79 -10.04
CA GLU A 305 7.55 1.12 -8.76
C GLU A 305 6.14 1.66 -8.94
N SER A 306 5.94 2.56 -9.92
CA SER A 306 4.62 3.09 -10.25
C SER A 306 3.64 1.99 -10.67
N GLN A 307 4.06 1.09 -11.56
CA GLN A 307 3.24 -0.04 -12.01
C GLN A 307 2.87 -0.99 -10.87
N GLN A 308 3.81 -1.31 -9.98
CA GLN A 308 3.54 -2.16 -8.82
C GLN A 308 2.48 -1.54 -7.89
N GLN A 309 2.58 -0.24 -7.61
CA GLN A 309 1.59 0.46 -6.77
C GLN A 309 0.19 0.47 -7.41
N GLN A 310 0.12 0.64 -8.73
CA GLN A 310 -1.15 0.61 -9.46
C GLN A 310 -1.83 -0.76 -9.37
N GLN A 311 -1.08 -1.84 -9.60
CA GLN A 311 -1.61 -3.21 -9.57
C GLN A 311 -2.18 -3.62 -8.21
N GLU A 312 -1.76 -2.98 -7.11
CA GLU A 312 -2.27 -3.32 -5.79
C GLU A 312 -3.77 -3.03 -5.61
N PHE A 313 -4.30 -1.98 -6.22
CA PHE A 313 -5.67 -1.51 -5.99
C PHE A 313 -6.58 -1.59 -7.23
N ARG A 314 -6.04 -1.95 -8.40
CA ARG A 314 -6.82 -2.08 -9.62
C ARG A 314 -7.09 -3.53 -9.97
N PRO A 315 -8.28 -3.84 -10.51
CA PRO A 315 -8.50 -5.16 -11.10
C PRO A 315 -7.53 -5.35 -12.27
N ASN A 316 -7.01 -6.57 -12.43
CA ASN A 316 -6.10 -6.91 -13.51
C ASN A 316 -6.83 -6.80 -14.86
N ASP A 317 -6.52 -5.76 -15.63
CA ASP A 317 -6.80 -5.73 -17.05
C ASP A 317 -5.63 -6.37 -17.80
N GLU A 318 -5.86 -7.49 -18.47
CA GLU A 318 -4.80 -8.25 -19.16
C GLU A 318 -4.12 -7.43 -20.25
N ARG A 319 -4.87 -6.56 -20.96
CA ARG A 319 -4.32 -5.70 -22.02
C ARG A 319 -3.39 -4.63 -21.44
N LEU A 320 -3.81 -4.01 -20.35
CA LEU A 320 -3.02 -2.98 -19.68
C LEU A 320 -1.73 -3.56 -19.10
N LEU A 321 -1.81 -4.75 -18.50
CA LEU A 321 -0.66 -5.50 -18.00
C LEU A 321 0.34 -5.85 -19.11
N GLU A 322 -0.16 -6.24 -20.27
CA GLU A 322 0.69 -6.57 -21.42
C GLU A 322 1.40 -5.32 -21.95
N LYS A 323 0.70 -4.20 -22.10
CA LYS A 323 1.31 -2.91 -22.49
C LYS A 323 2.32 -2.41 -21.46
N GLN A 324 2.02 -2.54 -20.17
CA GLN A 324 2.96 -2.21 -19.11
C GLN A 324 4.27 -3.03 -19.22
N LYS A 325 4.17 -4.33 -19.52
CA LYS A 325 5.34 -5.18 -19.77
C LYS A 325 6.11 -4.74 -21.01
N GLN A 326 5.40 -4.42 -22.09
CA GLN A 326 6.00 -3.95 -23.33
C GLN A 326 6.78 -2.65 -23.13
N VAL A 327 6.20 -1.69 -22.41
CA VAL A 327 6.89 -0.43 -22.05
C VAL A 327 8.12 -0.74 -21.20
N GLN A 328 8.02 -1.64 -20.23
CA GLN A 328 9.17 -2.04 -19.40
C GLN A 328 10.27 -2.69 -20.24
N GLU A 329 9.91 -3.61 -21.15
CA GLU A 329 10.87 -4.26 -22.06
C GLU A 329 11.57 -3.25 -22.98
N LEU A 330 10.84 -2.24 -23.49
CA LEU A 330 11.43 -1.16 -24.27
C LEU A 330 12.48 -0.40 -23.47
N PHE A 331 12.19 -0.06 -22.21
CA PHE A 331 13.16 0.61 -21.34
C PHE A 331 14.37 -0.25 -21.00
N GLU A 332 14.18 -1.55 -20.78
CA GLU A 332 15.28 -2.48 -20.51
C GLU A 332 16.17 -2.69 -21.74
N ASN A 333 15.58 -2.69 -22.93
CA ASN A 333 16.31 -2.88 -24.20
C ASN A 333 17.14 -1.65 -24.63
N VAL A 334 16.82 -0.45 -24.14
CA VAL A 334 17.62 0.77 -24.40
C VAL A 334 19.08 0.61 -23.98
N LEU A 335 19.37 -0.23 -22.97
CA LEU A 335 20.71 -0.44 -22.41
C LEU A 335 21.23 -1.86 -22.70
N SER A 336 21.69 -2.11 -23.94
CA SER A 336 22.24 -3.40 -24.30
C SER A 336 23.61 -3.67 -23.63
N GLU A 337 23.91 -4.95 -23.36
CA GLU A 337 25.24 -5.36 -22.87
C GLU A 337 26.34 -5.11 -23.92
N GLU A 338 26.00 -5.12 -25.19
CA GLU A 338 26.86 -4.81 -26.30
C GLU A 338 27.38 -3.38 -26.23
N MET A 339 26.49 -2.43 -25.90
CA MET A 339 26.89 -1.04 -25.69
C MET A 339 27.85 -0.87 -24.51
N LYS A 340 27.61 -1.52 -23.40
CA LYS A 340 28.51 -1.46 -22.23
C LYS A 340 29.89 -1.96 -22.59
N GLU A 341 29.99 -3.04 -23.39
CA GLU A 341 31.23 -3.57 -23.87
C GLU A 341 31.94 -2.63 -24.86
N LEU A 342 31.19 -1.97 -25.75
CA LEU A 342 31.75 -0.99 -26.69
C LEU A 342 32.38 0.20 -25.95
N TYR A 343 31.71 0.74 -24.93
CA TYR A 343 32.29 1.81 -24.11
C TYR A 343 33.55 1.40 -23.39
N ARG A 344 33.63 0.17 -22.89
CA ARG A 344 34.84 -0.37 -22.29
C ARG A 344 35.97 -0.47 -23.30
N GLN A 345 35.70 -0.91 -24.52
CA GLN A 345 36.69 -1.00 -25.61
C GLN A 345 37.20 0.37 -26.02
N VAL A 346 36.33 1.38 -26.13
CA VAL A 346 36.74 2.75 -26.42
C VAL A 346 37.69 3.29 -25.35
N GLN A 347 37.39 3.03 -24.08
CA GLN A 347 38.23 3.44 -22.96
C GLN A 347 39.65 2.81 -23.04
N GLU A 348 39.73 1.52 -23.37
CA GLU A 348 41.02 0.83 -23.57
C GLU A 348 41.79 1.38 -24.77
N LEU A 349 41.12 1.69 -25.89
CA LEU A 349 41.75 2.25 -27.09
C LEU A 349 42.26 3.69 -26.89
N MET A 350 41.56 4.47 -26.06
CA MET A 350 42.01 5.81 -25.64
C MET A 350 43.36 5.76 -24.91
N GLU A 351 43.61 4.73 -24.09
CA GLU A 351 44.87 4.55 -23.41
C GLU A 351 46.02 4.18 -24.41
N LYS A 352 45.67 3.40 -25.45
CA LYS A 352 46.61 2.90 -26.44
C LYS A 352 46.89 3.88 -27.59
N LEU A 353 46.11 4.98 -27.70
CA LEU A 353 46.23 6.02 -28.76
C LEU A 353 46.13 5.46 -30.19
N ASP A 354 45.38 4.37 -30.39
CA ASP A 354 45.17 3.76 -31.72
C ASP A 354 44.06 4.53 -32.47
N LYS A 355 44.47 5.45 -33.33
CA LYS A 355 43.57 6.35 -34.04
C LYS A 355 42.56 5.63 -34.95
N ASP A 356 43.03 4.63 -35.71
CA ASP A 356 42.19 3.99 -36.73
C ASP A 356 41.08 3.16 -36.08
N LYS A 357 41.41 2.40 -35.05
CA LYS A 357 40.42 1.66 -34.26
C LYS A 357 39.49 2.57 -33.45
N LEU A 358 40.03 3.69 -32.92
CA LEU A 358 39.21 4.67 -32.21
C LEU A 358 38.16 5.29 -33.13
N GLN A 359 38.47 5.57 -34.40
CA GLN A 359 37.52 6.09 -35.37
C GLN A 359 36.41 5.10 -35.71
N GLU A 360 36.75 3.81 -35.83
CA GLU A 360 35.77 2.75 -36.05
C GLU A 360 34.80 2.62 -34.86
N GLN A 361 35.32 2.58 -33.65
CA GLN A 361 34.54 2.51 -32.43
C GLN A 361 33.67 3.77 -32.20
N LEU A 362 34.15 4.96 -32.53
CA LEU A 362 33.33 6.19 -32.47
C LEU A 362 32.20 6.20 -33.49
N GLN A 363 32.35 5.51 -34.62
CA GLN A 363 31.28 5.32 -35.58
C GLN A 363 30.20 4.36 -35.00
N GLU A 364 30.61 3.27 -34.37
CA GLU A 364 29.70 2.35 -33.68
C GLU A 364 28.97 3.05 -32.52
N MET A 365 29.69 3.79 -31.66
CA MET A 365 29.08 4.60 -30.59
C MET A 365 28.05 5.60 -31.11
N LYS A 366 28.29 6.21 -32.27
CA LYS A 366 27.31 7.12 -32.88
C LYS A 366 26.06 6.38 -33.33
N MET A 367 26.20 5.21 -33.90
CA MET A 367 25.05 4.37 -34.30
C MET A 367 24.27 3.93 -33.07
N ASP A 368 24.96 3.50 -32.01
CA ASP A 368 24.29 3.16 -30.74
C ASP A 368 23.51 4.32 -30.12
N GLN A 369 24.05 5.57 -30.22
CA GLN A 369 23.32 6.75 -29.74
C GLN A 369 22.07 7.03 -30.58
N GLU A 370 22.12 6.78 -31.88
CA GLU A 370 20.94 6.89 -32.75
C GLU A 370 19.87 5.84 -32.40
N ASP A 371 20.31 4.63 -32.08
CA ASP A 371 19.42 3.55 -31.65
C ASP A 371 18.83 3.82 -30.25
N ILE A 372 19.63 4.33 -29.30
CA ILE A 372 19.14 4.78 -27.99
C ILE A 372 18.05 5.87 -28.16
N GLU A 373 18.32 6.88 -29.00
CA GLU A 373 17.35 7.95 -29.26
C GLU A 373 16.03 7.38 -29.80
N LYS A 374 16.10 6.49 -30.79
CA LYS A 374 14.93 5.84 -31.40
C LYS A 374 14.14 5.01 -30.36
N GLU A 375 14.83 4.20 -29.57
CA GLU A 375 14.18 3.35 -28.56
C GLU A 375 13.57 4.17 -27.42
N LEU A 376 14.22 5.25 -26.98
CA LEU A 376 13.64 6.17 -26.00
C LEU A 376 12.42 6.92 -26.53
N ASP A 377 12.46 7.34 -27.81
CA ASP A 377 11.34 8.02 -28.45
C ASP A 377 10.14 7.07 -28.62
N ARG A 378 10.41 5.83 -29.01
CA ARG A 378 9.44 4.74 -29.06
C ARG A 378 8.84 4.47 -27.68
N ALA A 379 9.67 4.34 -26.66
CA ALA A 379 9.24 4.13 -25.28
C ALA A 379 8.37 5.28 -24.76
N LEU A 380 8.73 6.53 -25.07
CA LEU A 380 7.97 7.71 -24.71
C LEU A 380 6.57 7.71 -25.37
N GLU A 381 6.48 7.40 -26.66
CA GLU A 381 5.20 7.39 -27.38
C GLU A 381 4.29 6.24 -26.91
N THR A 382 4.85 5.04 -26.72
CA THR A 382 4.13 3.89 -26.17
C THR A 382 3.64 4.18 -24.74
N PHE A 383 4.47 4.84 -23.92
CA PHE A 383 4.09 5.24 -22.56
C PHE A 383 2.94 6.26 -22.56
N LYS A 384 2.97 7.28 -23.43
CA LYS A 384 1.89 8.25 -23.55
C LYS A 384 0.57 7.58 -23.99
N ARG A 385 0.63 6.65 -24.94
CA ARG A 385 -0.57 5.90 -25.39
C ARG A 385 -1.16 5.10 -24.24
N MET A 386 -0.32 4.37 -23.49
CA MET A 386 -0.76 3.63 -22.31
C MET A 386 -1.40 4.56 -21.26
N GLU A 387 -0.83 5.75 -21.05
CA GLU A 387 -1.38 6.74 -20.11
C GLU A 387 -2.78 7.23 -20.55
N VAL A 388 -2.98 7.49 -21.84
CA VAL A 388 -4.28 7.89 -22.40
C VAL A 388 -5.32 6.79 -22.22
N GLU A 389 -4.99 5.55 -22.57
CA GLU A 389 -5.88 4.39 -22.42
C GLU A 389 -6.27 4.17 -20.96
N GLN A 390 -5.30 4.21 -20.07
CA GLN A 390 -5.52 4.02 -18.63
C GLN A 390 -6.41 5.12 -18.06
N LYS A 391 -6.16 6.39 -18.43
CA LYS A 391 -6.99 7.52 -17.98
C LYS A 391 -8.43 7.41 -18.50
N ALA A 392 -8.61 6.98 -19.74
CA ALA A 392 -9.95 6.76 -20.31
C ALA A 392 -10.71 5.65 -19.58
N GLU A 393 -10.05 4.53 -19.25
CA GLU A 393 -10.63 3.43 -18.48
C GLU A 393 -11.01 3.86 -17.05
N ASP A 394 -10.15 4.64 -16.38
CA ASP A 394 -10.43 5.18 -15.05
C ASP A 394 -11.61 6.13 -15.03
N ILE A 395 -11.71 7.01 -16.04
CA ILE A 395 -12.85 7.91 -16.17
C ILE A 395 -14.14 7.11 -16.39
N ALA A 396 -14.10 6.09 -17.25
CA ALA A 396 -15.27 5.22 -17.48
C ALA A 396 -15.72 4.51 -16.20
N LYS A 397 -14.78 3.94 -15.41
CA LYS A 397 -15.08 3.33 -14.11
C LYS A 397 -15.63 4.34 -13.09
N GLN A 398 -15.07 5.54 -13.04
CA GLN A 398 -15.55 6.60 -12.14
C GLN A 398 -16.96 7.07 -12.53
N LEU A 399 -17.29 7.12 -13.83
CA LEU A 399 -18.63 7.42 -14.32
C LEU A 399 -19.64 6.34 -13.88
N GLU A 400 -19.29 5.04 -13.99
CA GLU A 400 -20.13 3.93 -13.51
C GLU A 400 -20.37 4.03 -12.00
N ASP A 401 -19.31 4.24 -11.21
CA ASP A 401 -19.43 4.41 -9.76
C ASP A 401 -20.29 5.61 -9.37
N LEU A 402 -20.21 6.70 -10.14
CA LEU A 402 -20.99 7.90 -9.91
C LEU A 402 -22.45 7.70 -10.32
N ALA A 403 -22.71 6.95 -11.41
CA ALA A 403 -24.04 6.55 -11.85
C ALA A 403 -24.74 5.70 -10.78
N ASP A 404 -24.06 4.68 -10.26
CA ASP A 404 -24.58 3.83 -9.17
C ASP A 404 -24.95 4.63 -7.93
N LYS A 405 -24.11 5.58 -7.52
CA LYS A 405 -24.40 6.47 -6.39
C LYS A 405 -25.60 7.38 -6.67
N GLN A 406 -25.67 7.92 -7.89
CA GLN A 406 -26.76 8.80 -8.32
C GLN A 406 -28.09 8.04 -8.41
N GLU A 407 -28.07 6.77 -8.85
CA GLU A 407 -29.25 5.91 -8.88
C GLU A 407 -29.73 5.57 -7.47
N LYS A 408 -28.84 5.17 -6.56
CA LYS A 408 -29.15 4.94 -5.14
C LYS A 408 -29.77 6.18 -4.50
N LEU A 409 -29.21 7.37 -4.74
CA LEU A 409 -29.75 8.62 -4.25
C LEU A 409 -31.17 8.89 -4.83
N SER A 410 -31.40 8.54 -6.11
CA SER A 410 -32.73 8.63 -6.74
C SER A 410 -33.77 7.79 -6.01
N GLU A 411 -33.43 6.54 -5.66
CA GLU A 411 -34.30 5.63 -4.92
C GLU A 411 -34.60 6.17 -3.52
N GLU A 412 -33.60 6.59 -2.76
CA GLU A 412 -33.74 7.18 -1.42
C GLU A 412 -34.59 8.45 -1.45
N THR A 413 -34.39 9.29 -2.47
CA THR A 413 -35.15 10.52 -2.68
C THR A 413 -36.62 10.22 -2.93
N LYS A 414 -36.95 9.22 -3.75
CA LYS A 414 -38.32 8.79 -4.05
C LYS A 414 -38.99 8.10 -2.87
N GLU A 415 -38.25 7.32 -2.09
CA GLU A 415 -38.78 6.69 -0.87
C GLU A 415 -39.17 7.71 0.21
N GLY A 416 -38.52 8.87 0.24
CA GLY A 416 -38.86 9.99 1.15
C GLY A 416 -38.62 9.69 2.63
N LYS A 417 -37.75 8.71 2.93
CA LYS A 417 -37.40 8.30 4.31
C LYS A 417 -36.19 9.07 4.86
N THR A 418 -35.33 9.54 3.98
CA THR A 418 -34.10 10.26 4.31
C THR A 418 -34.38 11.75 4.51
N ASP A 419 -33.66 12.39 5.42
CA ASP A 419 -33.82 13.81 5.70
C ASP A 419 -33.49 14.68 4.50
N GLN A 420 -34.26 15.75 4.27
CA GLN A 420 -34.11 16.61 3.10
C GLN A 420 -32.73 17.29 3.01
N GLU A 421 -32.13 17.64 4.15
CA GLU A 421 -30.82 18.26 4.18
C GLU A 421 -29.70 17.26 3.87
N GLU A 422 -29.90 15.99 4.21
CA GLU A 422 -28.98 14.91 3.87
C GLU A 422 -29.02 14.61 2.37
N LEU A 423 -30.22 14.51 1.77
CA LEU A 423 -30.39 14.33 0.32
C LEU A 423 -29.71 15.46 -0.48
N LYS A 424 -29.86 16.71 -0.03
CA LYS A 424 -29.20 17.86 -0.68
C LYS A 424 -27.68 17.77 -0.60
N LYS A 425 -27.15 17.42 0.57
CA LYS A 425 -25.69 17.28 0.75
C LYS A 425 -25.10 16.19 -0.13
N GLU A 426 -25.78 15.05 -0.22
CA GLU A 426 -25.32 13.97 -1.09
C GLU A 426 -25.40 14.39 -2.57
N GLN A 427 -26.47 15.05 -3.00
CA GLN A 427 -26.55 15.58 -4.37
C GLN A 427 -25.47 16.62 -4.68
N GLU A 428 -25.18 17.54 -3.77
CA GLU A 428 -24.09 18.51 -3.94
C GLU A 428 -22.72 17.84 -4.04
N LYS A 429 -22.54 16.75 -3.30
CA LYS A 429 -21.32 15.96 -3.37
C LYS A 429 -21.16 15.26 -4.72
N LEU A 430 -22.21 14.62 -5.24
CA LEU A 430 -22.21 13.99 -6.56
C LEU A 430 -21.99 15.01 -7.69
N ASN A 431 -22.58 16.21 -7.56
CA ASN A 431 -22.35 17.29 -8.53
C ASN A 431 -20.86 17.70 -8.57
N LYS A 432 -20.19 17.77 -7.41
CA LYS A 432 -18.75 18.07 -7.34
C LYS A 432 -17.89 16.94 -7.91
N GLU A 433 -18.26 15.70 -7.62
CA GLU A 433 -17.59 14.53 -8.17
C GLU A 433 -17.67 14.55 -9.73
N MET A 434 -18.81 14.88 -10.29
CA MET A 434 -18.98 15.05 -11.75
C MET A 434 -18.18 16.22 -12.32
N GLU A 435 -18.11 17.35 -11.63
CA GLU A 435 -17.28 18.50 -12.06
C GLU A 435 -15.79 18.15 -12.08
N GLU A 436 -15.32 17.33 -11.14
CA GLU A 436 -13.94 16.86 -11.12
C GLU A 436 -13.67 15.84 -12.25
N LEU A 437 -14.64 14.97 -12.53
CA LEU A 437 -14.57 14.03 -13.66
C LEU A 437 -14.47 14.76 -14.99
N ARG A 438 -15.23 15.83 -15.17
CA ARG A 438 -15.17 16.68 -16.37
C ARG A 438 -13.76 17.23 -16.60
N LYS A 439 -13.11 17.74 -15.56
CA LYS A 439 -11.72 18.19 -15.69
C LYS A 439 -10.77 17.08 -16.12
N GLN A 440 -11.01 15.85 -15.64
CA GLN A 440 -10.22 14.69 -16.06
C GLN A 440 -10.46 14.33 -17.53
N MET A 441 -11.69 14.52 -18.05
CA MET A 441 -12.01 14.35 -19.47
C MET A 441 -11.33 15.40 -20.35
N ASP A 442 -11.34 16.69 -19.93
CA ASP A 442 -10.59 17.77 -20.59
C ASP A 442 -9.07 17.46 -20.66
N GLU A 443 -8.51 16.91 -19.57
CA GLU A 443 -7.11 16.49 -19.53
C GLU A 443 -6.84 15.27 -20.42
N LEU A 444 -7.77 14.32 -20.49
CA LEU A 444 -7.68 13.16 -21.39
C LEU A 444 -7.62 13.61 -22.86
N GLU A 445 -8.49 14.54 -23.27
CA GLU A 445 -8.50 15.09 -24.62
C GLU A 445 -7.16 15.79 -24.95
N LYS A 446 -6.64 16.56 -24.00
CA LYS A 446 -5.33 17.21 -24.14
C LYS A 446 -4.22 16.17 -24.30
N LYS A 447 -4.14 15.17 -23.44
CA LYS A 447 -3.12 14.11 -23.53
C LYS A 447 -3.22 13.32 -24.82
N ASN A 448 -4.43 13.02 -25.28
CA ASN A 448 -4.66 12.37 -26.56
C ASN A 448 -4.15 13.21 -27.74
N SER A 449 -4.33 14.53 -27.68
CA SER A 449 -3.81 15.44 -28.72
C SER A 449 -2.27 15.58 -28.73
N GLU A 450 -1.58 15.15 -27.68
CA GLU A 450 -0.10 15.13 -27.57
C GLU A 450 0.52 13.85 -28.16
N LEU A 451 -0.27 12.87 -28.56
CA LEU A 451 0.17 11.68 -29.29
C LEU A 451 0.56 12.05 -30.73
N GLU A 452 1.53 11.34 -31.30
CA GLU A 452 1.87 11.49 -32.73
C GLU A 452 0.67 11.15 -33.63
N GLU A 453 -0.07 10.13 -33.23
CA GLU A 453 -1.36 9.74 -33.83
C GLU A 453 -2.42 9.64 -32.71
N PRO A 454 -3.31 10.66 -32.59
CA PRO A 454 -4.37 10.66 -31.59
C PRO A 454 -5.30 9.44 -31.72
N MET A 455 -5.71 8.88 -30.60
CA MET A 455 -6.68 7.79 -30.54
C MET A 455 -8.09 8.32 -30.78
N ASP A 456 -8.96 7.50 -31.33
CA ASP A 456 -10.38 7.86 -31.54
C ASP A 456 -11.15 7.76 -30.21
N ILE A 457 -11.17 8.86 -29.47
CA ILE A 457 -11.91 9.00 -28.21
C ILE A 457 -13.20 9.77 -28.49
N PRO A 458 -14.37 9.33 -27.99
CA PRO A 458 -15.64 10.01 -28.23
C PRO A 458 -15.62 11.42 -27.64
N LYS A 459 -16.27 12.36 -28.33
CA LYS A 459 -16.49 13.71 -27.82
C LYS A 459 -17.56 13.67 -26.73
N THR A 460 -17.20 14.14 -25.56
CA THR A 460 -18.02 14.01 -24.34
C THR A 460 -18.83 15.26 -24.00
N ASP A 461 -18.49 16.43 -24.56
CA ASP A 461 -19.02 17.75 -24.20
C ASP A 461 -20.56 17.82 -24.10
N GLU A 462 -21.30 17.29 -25.11
CA GLU A 462 -22.77 17.36 -25.13
C GLU A 462 -23.40 16.54 -24.01
N LYS A 463 -22.83 15.35 -23.72
CA LYS A 463 -23.32 14.47 -22.65
C LYS A 463 -22.96 14.99 -21.27
N GLU A 464 -21.75 15.49 -21.10
CA GLU A 464 -21.33 16.16 -19.86
C GLU A 464 -22.27 17.28 -19.48
N GLN A 465 -22.64 18.10 -20.48
CA GLN A 465 -23.60 19.18 -20.27
C GLN A 465 -24.99 18.63 -19.90
N GLY A 466 -25.46 17.57 -20.55
CA GLY A 466 -26.73 16.91 -20.24
C GLY A 466 -26.77 16.41 -18.79
N ILE A 467 -25.72 15.68 -18.36
CA ILE A 467 -25.58 15.19 -16.99
C ILE A 467 -25.61 16.34 -15.98
N GLN A 468 -24.84 17.41 -16.23
CA GLN A 468 -24.82 18.57 -15.33
C GLN A 468 -26.19 19.28 -15.24
N ASP A 469 -26.91 19.39 -16.35
CA ASP A 469 -28.21 20.03 -16.39
C ASP A 469 -29.25 19.22 -15.58
N GLU A 470 -29.27 17.89 -15.71
CA GLU A 470 -30.15 17.03 -14.88
C GLU A 470 -29.74 17.04 -13.40
N GLN A 471 -28.44 17.07 -13.07
CA GLN A 471 -27.98 17.21 -11.66
C GLN A 471 -28.38 18.56 -11.05
N LYS A 472 -28.22 19.68 -11.78
CA LYS A 472 -28.66 21.01 -11.33
C LYS A 472 -30.17 21.05 -11.11
N LYS A 473 -30.94 20.51 -12.05
CA LYS A 473 -32.38 20.40 -11.95
C LYS A 473 -32.80 19.58 -10.76
N SER A 474 -32.15 18.44 -10.51
CA SER A 474 -32.36 17.65 -9.29
C SER A 474 -32.13 18.47 -8.02
N SER A 475 -31.03 19.23 -7.94
CA SER A 475 -30.72 20.09 -6.81
C SER A 475 -31.80 21.13 -6.56
N GLU A 476 -32.31 21.82 -7.61
CA GLU A 476 -33.39 22.78 -7.52
C GLU A 476 -34.72 22.15 -7.07
N GLU A 477 -35.01 20.92 -7.53
CA GLU A 477 -36.22 20.18 -7.18
C GLU A 477 -36.17 19.72 -5.71
N LEU A 478 -34.99 19.32 -5.21
CA LEU A 478 -34.76 19.02 -3.79
C LEU A 478 -34.95 20.27 -2.93
N GLU A 479 -34.48 21.45 -3.36
CA GLU A 479 -34.74 22.70 -2.64
C GLU A 479 -36.24 23.01 -2.51
N LYS A 480 -37.01 22.72 -3.57
CA LYS A 480 -38.45 22.91 -3.64
C LYS A 480 -39.23 21.76 -2.96
N LYS A 481 -38.56 20.76 -2.37
CA LYS A 481 -39.13 19.53 -1.76
C LYS A 481 -39.98 18.71 -2.73
N GLN A 482 -39.63 18.72 -4.02
CA GLN A 482 -40.30 17.96 -5.08
C GLN A 482 -39.57 16.61 -5.29
N ASN A 483 -39.53 15.78 -4.25
CA ASN A 483 -38.69 14.58 -4.22
C ASN A 483 -38.93 13.61 -5.39
N GLN A 484 -40.19 13.45 -5.84
CA GLN A 484 -40.49 12.59 -6.98
C GLN A 484 -39.81 13.06 -8.26
N LYS A 485 -39.83 14.38 -8.54
CA LYS A 485 -39.18 14.95 -9.72
C LYS A 485 -37.66 14.92 -9.59
N ALA A 486 -37.15 15.30 -8.41
CA ALA A 486 -35.73 15.25 -8.13
C ALA A 486 -35.16 13.84 -8.36
N GLY A 487 -35.85 12.79 -7.88
CA GLY A 487 -35.48 11.41 -8.14
C GLY A 487 -35.55 11.03 -9.64
N ASP A 488 -36.50 11.59 -10.40
CA ASP A 488 -36.54 11.35 -11.85
C ASP A 488 -35.37 12.02 -12.59
N SER A 489 -34.97 13.24 -12.19
CA SER A 489 -33.79 13.91 -12.74
C SER A 489 -32.48 13.23 -12.32
N GLN A 490 -32.40 12.73 -11.08
CA GLN A 490 -31.27 11.94 -10.58
C GLN A 490 -31.09 10.65 -11.40
N LYS A 491 -32.19 9.94 -11.68
CA LYS A 491 -32.15 8.71 -12.47
C LYS A 491 -31.68 8.97 -13.92
N LYS A 492 -32.15 10.06 -14.52
CA LYS A 492 -31.69 10.42 -15.87
C LYS A 492 -30.20 10.75 -15.90
N ALA A 493 -29.71 11.50 -14.92
CA ALA A 493 -28.29 11.78 -14.80
C ALA A 493 -27.47 10.49 -14.66
N ALA A 494 -27.93 9.51 -13.89
CA ALA A 494 -27.31 8.21 -13.77
C ALA A 494 -27.29 7.45 -15.12
N GLU A 495 -28.43 7.39 -15.81
CA GLU A 495 -28.53 6.73 -17.13
C GLU A 495 -27.61 7.37 -18.17
N GLU A 496 -27.45 8.70 -18.17
CA GLU A 496 -26.53 9.41 -19.07
C GLU A 496 -25.06 9.17 -18.72
N MET A 497 -24.72 9.06 -17.41
CA MET A 497 -23.38 8.69 -16.95
C MET A 497 -23.01 7.27 -17.39
N ASP A 498 -23.89 6.29 -17.19
CA ASP A 498 -23.69 4.90 -17.62
C ASP A 498 -23.51 4.80 -19.14
N GLN A 499 -24.33 5.57 -19.90
CA GLN A 499 -24.21 5.60 -21.34
C GLN A 499 -22.87 6.19 -21.79
N LEU A 500 -22.39 7.25 -21.14
CA LEU A 500 -21.10 7.86 -21.46
C LEU A 500 -19.95 6.88 -21.12
N ALA A 501 -20.00 6.21 -19.98
CA ALA A 501 -19.04 5.20 -19.58
C ALA A 501 -18.97 4.05 -20.61
N PHE A 502 -20.12 3.56 -21.04
CA PHE A 502 -20.22 2.50 -22.06
C PHE A 502 -19.62 2.95 -23.42
N GLU A 503 -19.92 4.17 -23.86
CA GLU A 503 -19.38 4.69 -25.12
C GLU A 503 -17.85 4.87 -25.07
N MET A 504 -17.32 5.34 -23.94
CA MET A 504 -15.87 5.43 -23.75
C MET A 504 -15.21 4.05 -23.83
N LYS A 505 -15.75 3.05 -23.13
CA LYS A 505 -15.22 1.67 -23.19
C LYS A 505 -15.31 1.08 -24.60
N SER A 506 -16.45 1.24 -25.26
CA SER A 506 -16.66 0.73 -26.63
C SER A 506 -15.73 1.39 -27.65
N ALA A 507 -15.51 2.70 -27.54
CA ALA A 507 -14.58 3.39 -28.40
C ALA A 507 -13.13 2.94 -28.20
N MET A 508 -12.72 2.69 -26.96
CA MET A 508 -11.40 2.14 -26.67
C MET A 508 -11.20 0.73 -27.23
N GLU A 509 -12.23 -0.11 -27.17
CA GLU A 509 -12.19 -1.46 -27.73
C GLU A 509 -12.15 -1.45 -29.27
N SER A 510 -13.05 -0.68 -29.91
CA SER A 510 -13.09 -0.57 -31.37
C SER A 510 -11.84 0.08 -31.93
N SER A 511 -11.33 1.14 -31.31
CA SER A 511 -10.09 1.80 -31.71
C SER A 511 -8.89 0.83 -31.63
N ALA A 512 -8.85 -0.05 -30.63
CA ALA A 512 -7.79 -1.04 -30.51
C ALA A 512 -7.86 -2.12 -31.62
N GLU A 513 -9.06 -2.57 -31.99
CA GLU A 513 -9.28 -3.57 -33.05
C GLU A 513 -8.96 -2.98 -34.43
N GLU A 514 -9.48 -1.79 -34.75
CA GLU A 514 -9.20 -1.09 -36.00
C GLU A 514 -7.71 -0.78 -36.17
N GLN A 515 -7.06 -0.31 -35.13
CA GLN A 515 -5.63 -0.04 -35.12
C GLN A 515 -4.83 -1.34 -35.39
N GLN A 516 -5.21 -2.45 -34.79
CA GLN A 516 -4.53 -3.73 -35.02
C GLN A 516 -4.66 -4.21 -36.47
N GLU A 517 -5.82 -4.03 -37.11
CA GLU A 517 -6.01 -4.35 -38.53
C GLU A 517 -5.16 -3.44 -39.44
N GLU A 518 -5.16 -2.13 -39.21
CA GLU A 518 -4.34 -1.17 -39.96
C GLU A 518 -2.83 -1.45 -39.81
N ASP A 519 -2.37 -1.75 -38.59
CA ASP A 519 -0.98 -2.07 -38.30
C ASP A 519 -0.54 -3.37 -38.98
N MET A 520 -1.42 -4.38 -39.03
CA MET A 520 -1.17 -5.65 -39.74
C MET A 520 -1.06 -5.43 -41.26
N ASP A 521 -1.90 -4.58 -41.84
CA ASP A 521 -1.86 -4.27 -43.26
C ASP A 521 -0.61 -3.41 -43.60
N ALA A 522 -0.26 -2.44 -42.75
CA ALA A 522 0.97 -1.67 -42.87
C ALA A 522 2.21 -2.57 -42.80
N LEU A 523 2.26 -3.49 -41.85
CA LEU A 523 3.35 -4.46 -41.71
C LEU A 523 3.48 -5.35 -42.95
N ARG A 524 2.37 -5.85 -43.49
CA ARG A 524 2.35 -6.64 -44.72
C ARG A 524 2.93 -5.86 -45.90
N GLN A 525 2.53 -4.60 -46.07
CA GLN A 525 3.03 -3.74 -47.14
C GLN A 525 4.53 -3.42 -46.99
N LEU A 526 5.00 -3.21 -45.76
CA LEU A 526 6.42 -3.01 -45.48
C LEU A 526 7.24 -4.27 -45.81
N LEU A 527 6.73 -5.46 -45.47
CA LEU A 527 7.37 -6.73 -45.84
C LEU A 527 7.48 -6.90 -47.35
N GLU A 528 6.42 -6.58 -48.11
CA GLU A 528 6.42 -6.61 -49.57
C GLU A 528 7.46 -5.63 -50.13
N ASN A 529 7.56 -4.42 -49.59
CA ASN A 529 8.54 -3.42 -49.99
C ASN A 529 9.99 -3.86 -49.69
N ILE A 530 10.25 -4.49 -48.54
CA ILE A 530 11.57 -5.06 -48.20
C ILE A 530 11.96 -6.18 -49.18
N VAL A 531 11.05 -7.07 -49.49
CA VAL A 531 11.27 -8.17 -50.45
C VAL A 531 11.57 -7.60 -51.84
N GLN A 532 10.82 -6.59 -52.29
CA GLN A 532 11.05 -5.92 -53.58
C GLN A 532 12.42 -5.23 -53.60
N LEU A 533 12.75 -4.49 -52.52
CA LEU A 533 14.07 -3.85 -52.35
C LEU A 533 15.23 -4.88 -52.45
N SER A 534 15.04 -6.06 -51.85
CA SER A 534 16.03 -7.16 -51.92
C SER A 534 16.25 -7.65 -53.33
N PHE A 535 15.16 -7.87 -54.10
CA PHE A 535 15.27 -8.28 -55.51
C PHE A 535 15.91 -7.21 -56.38
N ASP A 536 15.54 -5.95 -56.17
CA ASP A 536 16.13 -4.82 -56.94
C ASP A 536 17.63 -4.66 -56.64
N GLN A 537 18.04 -4.87 -55.36
CA GLN A 537 19.43 -4.86 -54.94
C GLN A 537 20.21 -6.02 -55.57
N GLU A 538 19.65 -7.24 -55.61
CA GLU A 538 20.26 -8.41 -56.23
C GLU A 538 20.44 -8.21 -57.72
N GLY A 539 19.45 -7.63 -58.42
CA GLY A 539 19.54 -7.26 -59.81
C GLY A 539 20.68 -6.26 -60.10
N VAL A 540 20.85 -5.23 -59.28
CA VAL A 540 21.94 -4.27 -59.41
C VAL A 540 23.30 -4.92 -59.15
N MET A 541 23.38 -5.87 -58.22
CA MET A 541 24.62 -6.65 -57.93
C MET A 541 25.03 -7.54 -59.11
N GLU A 542 24.08 -8.23 -59.74
CA GLU A 542 24.32 -9.04 -60.94
C GLU A 542 24.77 -8.17 -62.11
N ASP A 543 24.08 -7.06 -62.40
CA ASP A 543 24.44 -6.11 -63.45
C ASP A 543 25.83 -5.49 -63.24
N LEU A 544 26.17 -5.13 -62.00
CA LEU A 544 27.48 -4.61 -61.65
C LEU A 544 28.58 -5.68 -61.84
N SER A 545 28.32 -6.93 -61.51
CA SER A 545 29.26 -8.03 -61.69
C SER A 545 29.62 -8.29 -63.15
N ALA A 546 28.66 -8.00 -64.06
CA ALA A 546 28.79 -8.14 -65.51
C ALA A 546 29.38 -6.89 -66.19
N THR A 547 29.51 -5.76 -65.45
CA THR A 547 29.89 -4.45 -66.02
C THR A 547 31.29 -4.02 -65.60
N THR A 548 32.10 -3.55 -66.52
CA THR A 548 33.44 -3.00 -66.20
C THR A 548 33.36 -1.52 -65.85
N THR A 549 34.29 -1.02 -65.01
CA THR A 549 34.35 0.38 -64.55
C THR A 549 34.48 1.43 -65.69
N LYS A 550 34.78 1.01 -66.90
CA LYS A 550 34.85 1.87 -68.09
C LYS A 550 33.56 1.89 -68.91
N ASP A 551 32.58 1.07 -68.58
CA ASP A 551 31.28 1.04 -69.26
C ASP A 551 30.41 2.21 -68.77
N PRO A 552 29.75 2.98 -69.67
CA PRO A 552 28.84 4.04 -69.27
C PRO A 552 27.72 3.57 -68.31
N ARG A 553 27.27 2.32 -68.41
CA ARG A 553 26.26 1.70 -67.53
C ARG A 553 26.69 1.64 -66.07
N PHE A 554 28.02 1.67 -65.78
CA PHE A 554 28.49 1.73 -64.40
C PHE A 554 27.96 2.96 -63.65
N ILE A 555 27.82 4.11 -64.35
CA ILE A 555 27.25 5.32 -63.73
C ILE A 555 25.76 5.16 -63.47
N GLU A 556 25.04 4.44 -64.37
CA GLU A 556 23.61 4.18 -64.17
C GLU A 556 23.39 3.24 -62.98
N HIS A 557 24.15 2.17 -62.86
CA HIS A 557 24.07 1.29 -61.69
C HIS A 557 24.40 2.04 -60.38
N GLY A 558 25.34 2.96 -60.39
CA GLY A 558 25.62 3.84 -59.26
C GLY A 558 24.47 4.81 -58.88
N ARG A 559 23.67 5.21 -59.88
CA ARG A 559 22.43 5.99 -59.61
C ARG A 559 21.34 5.11 -59.05
N THR A 560 21.14 3.94 -59.60
CA THR A 560 20.18 2.94 -59.09
C THR A 560 20.51 2.53 -57.68
N GLN A 561 21.76 2.26 -57.35
CA GLN A 561 22.22 1.96 -56.00
C GLN A 561 21.92 3.09 -55.01
N ARG A 562 22.08 4.34 -55.39
CA ARG A 562 21.69 5.48 -54.54
C ARG A 562 20.17 5.54 -54.28
N LYS A 563 19.38 5.29 -55.36
CA LYS A 563 17.93 5.23 -55.22
C LYS A 563 17.50 4.11 -54.25
N LEU A 564 18.04 2.91 -54.41
CA LEU A 564 17.75 1.77 -53.51
C LEU A 564 18.13 2.09 -52.07
N ARG A 565 19.24 2.80 -51.83
CA ARG A 565 19.61 3.25 -50.47
C ARG A 565 18.56 4.25 -49.92
N ASP A 566 18.09 5.18 -50.77
CA ASP A 566 17.11 6.16 -50.34
C ASP A 566 15.73 5.49 -50.10
N ASP A 567 15.37 4.48 -50.93
CA ASP A 567 14.15 3.65 -50.73
C ASP A 567 14.27 2.81 -49.45
N ALA A 568 15.45 2.23 -49.15
CA ALA A 568 15.72 1.51 -47.91
C ALA A 568 15.47 2.40 -46.67
N LYS A 569 15.92 3.65 -46.76
CA LYS A 569 15.73 4.61 -45.67
C LYS A 569 14.25 4.95 -45.44
N VAL A 570 13.47 5.09 -46.50
CA VAL A 570 12.02 5.30 -46.37
C VAL A 570 11.34 4.11 -45.70
N ILE A 571 11.76 2.88 -46.03
CA ILE A 571 11.25 1.67 -45.39
C ILE A 571 11.65 1.62 -43.91
N GLU A 572 12.90 1.97 -43.57
CA GLU A 572 13.38 2.05 -42.18
C GLU A 572 12.57 3.07 -41.39
N ASP A 573 12.38 4.29 -41.91
CA ASP A 573 11.59 5.35 -41.27
C ASP A 573 10.13 4.90 -41.06
N SER A 574 9.54 4.18 -42.03
CA SER A 574 8.18 3.66 -41.94
C SER A 574 8.05 2.51 -40.91
N LEU A 575 9.04 1.62 -40.85
CA LEU A 575 9.10 0.58 -39.82
C LEU A 575 9.24 1.19 -38.42
N PHE A 576 10.06 2.22 -38.30
CA PHE A 576 10.22 2.93 -37.04
C PHE A 576 8.92 3.62 -36.60
N ALA A 577 8.23 4.30 -37.53
CA ALA A 577 6.92 4.91 -37.24
C ALA A 577 5.89 3.85 -36.80
N LEU A 578 5.85 2.69 -37.48
CA LEU A 578 4.97 1.58 -37.12
C LEU A 578 5.32 1.00 -35.73
N SER A 579 6.62 0.87 -35.43
CA SER A 579 7.09 0.31 -34.16
C SER A 579 6.74 1.15 -32.93
N LYS A 580 6.42 2.44 -33.08
CA LYS A 580 5.91 3.30 -32.00
C LYS A 580 4.46 2.96 -31.61
N ARG A 581 3.73 2.27 -32.49
CA ARG A 581 2.33 1.87 -32.30
C ARG A 581 2.18 0.40 -31.98
N VAL A 582 3.06 -0.41 -32.59
CA VAL A 582 3.09 -1.87 -32.40
C VAL A 582 4.40 -2.22 -31.72
N PRO A 583 4.39 -2.43 -30.42
CA PRO A 583 5.59 -2.78 -29.64
C PRO A 583 6.14 -4.18 -29.97
#